data_c8adcf71035d3cdec6c426eb194dd184
#
_entry.id   c8adcf71035d3cdec6c426eb194dd184
#
_cell.length_a   1.000
_cell.length_b   1.000
_cell.length_c   1.000
_cell.angle_alpha   90.00
_cell.angle_beta   90.00
_cell.angle_gamma   90.00
#
_symmetry.space_group_name_H-M   'P 1'
#
loop_
_entity.id
_entity.type
_entity.pdbx_description
1 polymer ?
#
loop_
_entity_poly.entity_id
_entity_poly.type
_entity_poly.pdbx_seq_one_letter_code
_entity_poly.pdbx_strand_id
1 'polypeptide(L)'
;TNKFLKGEYYNYQGKEKLDHLIYPIPTGNSLGLHATIDLGKGIRFGPSAYLTKDIEYSHKNSEKEFFFKTVQSYWPLIKKEDFSPAYTGIRPNVKGLEDFLIDFGTSVESSFVNVLGYASPGLTSSLALAKYINSKLSNFGI
;
A
#
# COMPACT_ATOMS: atom_id res chain seq x y z
N THR A 1 0.26 2.40 22.24
CA THR A 1 1.41 2.57 21.32
C THR A 1 0.89 2.30 19.92
N ASN A 2 0.90 3.32 19.06
CA ASN A 2 0.49 3.17 17.66
C ASN A 2 1.49 2.22 16.98
N LYS A 3 0.96 1.22 16.29
CA LYS A 3 1.72 0.33 15.43
C LYS A 3 1.41 0.70 13.99
N PHE A 4 2.44 0.92 13.19
CA PHE A 4 2.32 1.16 11.77
C PHE A 4 2.35 -0.16 11.01
N LEU A 5 1.73 -0.21 9.84
CA LEU A 5 1.81 -1.35 8.93
C LEU A 5 2.77 -1.01 7.80
N LYS A 6 3.95 -1.61 7.83
CA LYS A 6 4.99 -1.44 6.81
C LYS A 6 4.84 -2.51 5.73
N GLY A 7 4.99 -2.12 4.49
CA GLY A 7 5.06 -3.00 3.33
C GLY A 7 6.37 -2.80 2.57
N GLU A 8 7.02 -3.89 2.21
CA GLU A 8 8.21 -3.90 1.37
C GLU A 8 7.90 -4.48 0.01
N TYR A 9 8.68 -4.08 -0.99
CA TYR A 9 8.56 -4.55 -2.36
C TYR A 9 9.90 -5.02 -2.90
N TYR A 10 9.87 -5.97 -3.85
CA TYR A 10 11.03 -6.41 -4.61
C TYR A 10 10.78 -6.20 -6.11
N ASN A 11 11.80 -5.70 -6.80
CA ASN A 11 11.83 -5.69 -8.26
C ASN A 11 12.27 -7.06 -8.78
N TYR A 12 11.72 -7.44 -9.92
CA TYR A 12 12.14 -8.60 -10.68
C TYR A 12 13.19 -8.20 -11.72
N GLN A 13 14.33 -8.89 -11.72
CA GLN A 13 15.48 -8.65 -12.62
C GLN A 13 15.66 -9.77 -13.63
N GLY A 14 14.78 -10.76 -13.63
CA GLY A 14 14.86 -11.89 -14.54
C GLY A 14 14.38 -11.55 -15.96
N LYS A 15 14.42 -12.57 -16.84
CA LYS A 15 14.09 -12.42 -18.27
C LYS A 15 12.62 -12.67 -18.59
N GLU A 16 11.92 -13.35 -17.69
CA GLU A 16 10.52 -13.69 -17.88
C GLU A 16 9.64 -12.43 -17.87
N LYS A 17 8.53 -12.48 -18.59
CA LYS A 17 7.61 -11.35 -18.72
C LYS A 17 6.23 -11.75 -18.22
N LEU A 18 5.50 -10.77 -17.73
CA LEU A 18 4.08 -10.88 -17.41
C LEU A 18 3.31 -9.92 -18.31
N ASP A 19 2.17 -10.38 -18.80
CA ASP A 19 1.24 -9.55 -19.56
C ASP A 19 0.05 -9.07 -18.70
N HIS A 20 -0.11 -9.67 -17.52
CA HIS A 20 -1.23 -9.38 -16.60
C HIS A 20 -0.74 -9.22 -15.17
N LEU A 21 -1.47 -8.43 -14.40
CA LEU A 21 -1.30 -8.35 -12.95
C LEU A 21 -1.74 -9.67 -12.30
N ILE A 22 -0.99 -10.16 -11.32
CA ILE A 22 -1.35 -11.38 -10.58
C ILE A 22 -1.63 -11.01 -9.12
N TYR A 23 -2.84 -11.33 -8.67
CA TYR A 23 -3.29 -11.13 -7.30
C TYR A 23 -3.63 -12.48 -6.68
N PRO A 24 -2.74 -13.08 -5.90
CA PRO A 24 -3.05 -14.30 -5.16
C PRO A 24 -4.24 -14.11 -4.22
N ILE A 25 -4.95 -15.18 -3.93
CA ILE A 25 -6.04 -15.15 -2.94
C ILE A 25 -5.48 -14.70 -1.59
N PRO A 26 -6.09 -13.69 -0.94
CA PRO A 26 -5.64 -13.24 0.37
C PRO A 26 -5.65 -14.36 1.42
N THR A 27 -4.60 -14.41 2.23
CA THR A 27 -4.50 -15.35 3.36
C THR A 27 -4.30 -14.57 4.65
N GLY A 28 -5.22 -14.73 5.61
CA GLY A 28 -5.17 -14.00 6.88
C GLY A 28 -5.24 -12.48 6.71
N ASN A 29 -4.35 -11.75 7.36
CA ASN A 29 -4.29 -10.28 7.34
C ASN A 29 -3.51 -9.71 6.14
N SER A 30 -3.02 -10.55 5.23
CA SER A 30 -2.25 -10.14 4.06
C SER A 30 -3.09 -10.24 2.80
N LEU A 31 -3.02 -9.23 1.95
CA LEU A 31 -3.59 -9.27 0.59
C LEU A 31 -2.82 -10.19 -0.37
N GLY A 32 -1.80 -10.91 0.12
CA GLY A 32 -0.87 -11.68 -0.69
C GLY A 32 0.23 -10.81 -1.32
N LEU A 33 1.27 -11.46 -1.83
CA LEU A 33 2.29 -10.78 -2.62
C LEU A 33 1.82 -10.70 -4.06
N HIS A 34 1.41 -9.52 -4.49
CA HIS A 34 1.00 -9.28 -5.88
C HIS A 34 2.21 -9.27 -6.81
N ALA A 35 2.03 -9.68 -8.06
CA ALA A 35 2.93 -9.34 -9.15
C ALA A 35 2.29 -8.22 -9.96
N THR A 36 2.94 -7.05 -9.98
CA THR A 36 2.46 -5.86 -10.67
C THR A 36 3.43 -5.45 -11.77
N ILE A 37 2.90 -4.82 -12.82
CA ILE A 37 3.66 -4.34 -13.97
C ILE A 37 3.56 -2.82 -13.97
N ASP A 38 4.68 -2.13 -13.98
CA ASP A 38 4.71 -0.67 -14.13
C ASP A 38 4.61 -0.23 -15.61
N LEU A 39 4.53 1.09 -15.83
CA LEU A 39 4.43 1.65 -17.17
C LEU A 39 5.65 1.37 -18.04
N GLY A 40 6.82 1.13 -17.44
CA GLY A 40 8.06 0.73 -18.12
C GLY A 40 8.17 -0.78 -18.36
N LYS A 41 7.10 -1.55 -18.06
CA LYS A 41 7.07 -3.01 -18.13
C LYS A 41 7.96 -3.71 -17.08
N GLY A 42 8.44 -2.97 -16.07
CA GLY A 42 9.11 -3.54 -14.92
C GLY A 42 8.13 -4.33 -14.05
N ILE A 43 8.57 -5.47 -13.55
CA ILE A 43 7.74 -6.33 -12.68
C ILE A 43 8.17 -6.13 -11.23
N ARG A 44 7.18 -6.03 -10.35
CA ARG A 44 7.38 -5.83 -8.92
C ARG A 44 6.49 -6.74 -8.11
N PHE A 45 7.05 -7.28 -7.03
CA PHE A 45 6.34 -8.13 -6.08
C PHE A 45 6.11 -7.41 -4.76
N GLY A 46 4.94 -7.60 -4.19
CA GLY A 46 4.58 -6.98 -2.90
C GLY A 46 3.18 -6.41 -2.88
N PRO A 47 2.84 -5.72 -1.79
CA PRO A 47 3.66 -5.51 -0.60
C PRO A 47 3.69 -6.72 0.35
N SER A 48 4.72 -6.80 1.19
CA SER A 48 4.61 -7.50 2.46
C SER A 48 3.74 -6.70 3.45
N ALA A 49 3.44 -7.25 4.60
CA ALA A 49 2.66 -6.56 5.61
C ALA A 49 3.11 -6.97 7.01
N TYR A 50 3.83 -6.09 7.70
CA TYR A 50 4.24 -6.32 9.08
C TYR A 50 4.13 -5.08 9.95
N LEU A 51 3.87 -5.32 11.24
CA LEU A 51 3.73 -4.23 12.20
C LEU A 51 5.10 -3.69 12.61
N THR A 52 5.23 -2.37 12.61
CA THR A 52 6.40 -1.66 13.11
C THR A 52 5.99 -0.55 14.08
N LYS A 53 6.90 -0.16 14.95
CA LYS A 53 6.71 1.00 15.85
C LYS A 53 7.29 2.27 15.25
N ASP A 54 8.21 2.12 14.32
CA ASP A 54 8.99 3.21 13.76
C ASP A 54 8.54 3.54 12.34
N ILE A 55 8.55 4.82 12.01
CA ILE A 55 8.36 5.32 10.65
C ILE A 55 9.73 5.30 9.97
N GLU A 56 10.10 4.15 9.43
CA GLU A 56 11.37 3.94 8.75
C GLU A 56 11.14 3.31 7.38
N TYR A 57 11.66 3.96 6.34
CA TYR A 57 11.50 3.55 4.94
C TYR A 57 12.66 2.70 4.41
N SER A 58 13.65 2.35 5.24
CA SER A 58 14.71 1.44 4.83
C SER A 58 14.14 0.05 4.51
N HIS A 59 14.65 -0.57 3.45
CA HIS A 59 14.32 -1.94 3.08
C HIS A 59 15.20 -2.90 3.90
N LYS A 60 14.59 -3.79 4.67
CA LYS A 60 15.36 -4.71 5.54
C LYS A 60 16.01 -5.86 4.79
N ASN A 61 15.53 -6.19 3.59
CA ASN A 61 16.00 -7.32 2.78
C ASN A 61 15.99 -8.69 3.47
N SER A 62 15.42 -8.79 4.66
CA SER A 62 15.32 -10.03 5.43
C SER A 62 14.23 -10.97 4.91
N GLU A 63 13.29 -10.43 4.16
CA GLU A 63 12.10 -11.13 3.66
C GLU A 63 12.29 -11.77 2.27
N LYS A 64 13.49 -11.68 1.67
CA LYS A 64 13.77 -12.15 0.30
C LYS A 64 13.37 -13.61 0.08
N GLU A 65 13.65 -14.47 1.05
CA GLU A 65 13.28 -15.89 0.99
C GLU A 65 11.76 -16.09 1.00
N PHE A 66 11.07 -15.36 1.86
CA PHE A 66 9.61 -15.40 1.94
C PHE A 66 8.97 -14.93 0.63
N PHE A 67 9.45 -13.80 0.07
CA PHE A 67 8.97 -13.30 -1.22
C PHE A 67 9.19 -14.32 -2.32
N PHE A 68 10.40 -14.87 -2.43
CA PHE A 68 10.74 -15.85 -3.44
C PHE A 68 9.81 -17.08 -3.37
N LYS A 69 9.70 -17.71 -2.20
CA LYS A 69 8.83 -18.89 -2.03
C LYS A 69 7.37 -18.60 -2.33
N THR A 70 6.88 -17.45 -1.89
CA THR A 70 5.48 -17.06 -2.13
C THR A 70 5.24 -16.84 -3.63
N VAL A 71 6.10 -16.09 -4.31
CA VAL A 71 5.93 -15.84 -5.74
C VAL A 71 6.13 -17.11 -6.55
N GLN A 72 7.10 -17.96 -6.18
CA GLN A 72 7.36 -19.23 -6.85
C GLN A 72 6.14 -20.17 -6.82
N SER A 73 5.28 -20.07 -5.80
CA SER A 73 4.08 -20.90 -5.70
C SER A 73 3.08 -20.65 -6.83
N TYR A 74 3.03 -19.44 -7.40
CA TYR A 74 2.17 -19.11 -8.54
C TYR A 74 2.95 -18.82 -9.82
N TRP A 75 4.27 -18.60 -9.73
CA TRP A 75 5.14 -18.40 -10.88
C TRP A 75 6.43 -19.22 -10.74
N PRO A 76 6.41 -20.53 -11.09
CA PRO A 76 7.50 -21.47 -10.80
C PRO A 76 8.83 -21.20 -11.51
N LEU A 77 8.83 -20.42 -12.61
CA LEU A 77 10.02 -20.18 -13.43
C LEU A 77 11.00 -19.15 -12.84
N ILE A 78 10.59 -18.40 -11.81
CA ILE A 78 11.45 -17.38 -11.22
C ILE A 78 12.58 -17.98 -10.36
N LYS A 79 13.64 -17.21 -10.23
CA LYS A 79 14.79 -17.56 -9.39
C LYS A 79 14.95 -16.53 -8.26
N LYS A 80 15.49 -16.95 -7.14
CA LYS A 80 15.73 -16.08 -5.98
C LYS A 80 16.69 -14.94 -6.29
N GLU A 81 17.65 -15.18 -7.17
CA GLU A 81 18.64 -14.19 -7.61
C GLU A 81 18.01 -13.03 -8.36
N ASP A 82 16.87 -13.26 -9.02
CA ASP A 82 16.14 -12.26 -9.79
C ASP A 82 15.43 -11.19 -8.92
N PHE A 83 15.44 -11.34 -7.60
CA PHE A 83 14.82 -10.39 -6.68
C PHE A 83 15.84 -9.36 -6.19
N SER A 84 15.57 -8.08 -6.41
CA SER A 84 16.30 -6.95 -5.84
C SER A 84 15.39 -6.08 -4.99
N PRO A 85 15.86 -5.56 -3.84
CA PRO A 85 15.06 -4.65 -3.02
C PRO A 85 14.54 -3.47 -3.85
N ALA A 86 13.26 -3.13 -3.65
CA ALA A 86 12.64 -1.96 -4.25
C ALA A 86 12.39 -0.89 -3.18
N TYR A 87 11.19 -0.38 -3.09
CA TYR A 87 10.82 0.61 -2.08
C TYR A 87 10.02 -0.02 -0.93
N THR A 88 9.83 0.77 0.11
CA THR A 88 8.96 0.46 1.23
C THR A 88 7.89 1.52 1.38
N GLY A 89 6.76 1.14 1.96
CA GLY A 89 5.68 2.05 2.30
C GLY A 89 5.17 1.81 3.72
N ILE A 90 4.64 2.86 4.32
CA ILE A 90 3.98 2.78 5.64
C ILE A 90 2.53 3.18 5.47
N ARG A 91 1.61 2.29 5.86
CA ARG A 91 0.19 2.54 5.72
C ARG A 91 -0.31 3.39 6.88
N PRO A 92 -1.11 4.44 6.61
CA PRO A 92 -1.66 5.33 7.63
C PRO A 92 -2.88 4.72 8.34
N ASN A 93 -2.76 3.49 8.82
CA ASN A 93 -3.85 2.83 9.52
C ASN A 93 -4.04 3.42 10.91
N VAL A 94 -5.28 3.70 11.27
CA VAL A 94 -5.68 4.16 12.60
C VAL A 94 -6.42 3.02 13.31
N LYS A 95 -5.97 2.69 14.52
CA LYS A 95 -6.59 1.62 15.31
C LYS A 95 -8.08 1.91 15.57
N GLY A 96 -8.95 0.96 15.25
CA GLY A 96 -10.39 1.08 15.45
C GLY A 96 -11.13 1.83 14.34
N LEU A 97 -10.43 2.26 13.29
CA LEU A 97 -11.04 2.81 12.08
C LEU A 97 -11.11 1.72 11.01
N GLU A 98 -12.31 1.43 10.54
CA GLU A 98 -12.57 0.46 9.47
C GLU A 98 -12.66 1.13 8.09
N ASP A 99 -12.90 2.46 8.06
CA ASP A 99 -13.02 3.26 6.85
C ASP A 99 -12.32 4.61 7.03
N PHE A 100 -12.33 5.46 5.99
CA PHE A 100 -11.78 6.82 6.05
C PHE A 100 -12.58 7.67 7.04
N LEU A 101 -11.88 8.39 7.89
CA LEU A 101 -12.48 9.42 8.75
C LEU A 101 -12.14 10.78 8.16
N ILE A 102 -13.19 11.55 7.83
CA ILE A 102 -13.06 12.92 7.37
C ILE A 102 -13.67 13.81 8.44
N ASP A 103 -12.81 14.53 9.13
CA ASP A 103 -13.19 15.42 10.22
C ASP A 103 -13.02 16.88 9.78
N PHE A 104 -14.12 17.61 9.77
CA PHE A 104 -14.19 19.02 9.38
C PHE A 104 -14.02 19.97 10.57
N GLY A 105 -13.73 19.42 11.78
CA GLY A 105 -13.70 20.20 13.00
C GLY A 105 -15.09 20.58 13.50
N THR A 106 -15.14 21.22 14.66
CA THR A 106 -16.39 21.58 15.37
C THR A 106 -16.78 23.05 15.23
N SER A 107 -15.92 23.86 14.60
CA SER A 107 -16.20 25.31 14.45
C SER A 107 -15.81 25.80 13.05
N VAL A 108 -16.50 26.82 12.58
CA VAL A 108 -16.21 27.56 11.31
C VAL A 108 -14.79 28.16 11.32
N GLU A 109 -14.18 28.28 12.50
CA GLU A 109 -12.84 28.82 12.66
C GLU A 109 -11.72 27.77 12.44
N SER A 110 -12.06 26.48 12.35
CA SER A 110 -11.07 25.45 12.03
C SER A 110 -10.73 25.48 10.54
N SER A 111 -9.55 25.97 10.25
CA SER A 111 -9.04 26.17 8.86
C SER A 111 -8.51 24.89 8.21
N PHE A 112 -8.81 23.72 8.72
CA PHE A 112 -8.30 22.47 8.19
C PHE A 112 -9.30 21.31 8.24
N VAL A 113 -9.14 20.37 7.33
CA VAL A 113 -9.89 19.11 7.29
C VAL A 113 -8.93 17.96 7.55
N ASN A 114 -9.22 17.16 8.56
CA ASN A 114 -8.46 15.93 8.82
C ASN A 114 -9.01 14.79 7.94
N VAL A 115 -8.11 14.10 7.24
CA VAL A 115 -8.42 12.86 6.53
C VAL A 115 -7.57 11.75 7.14
N LEU A 116 -8.19 10.90 7.93
CA LEU A 116 -7.52 9.85 8.69
C LEU A 116 -7.88 8.46 8.15
N GLY A 117 -6.99 7.49 8.36
CA GLY A 117 -7.18 6.12 7.89
C GLY A 117 -7.19 6.00 6.37
N TYR A 118 -6.63 6.96 5.65
CA TYR A 118 -6.64 7.05 4.19
C TYR A 118 -5.65 6.06 3.57
N ALA A 119 -5.97 4.77 3.70
CA ALA A 119 -5.20 3.66 3.15
C ALA A 119 -5.77 3.22 1.78
N SER A 120 -5.75 1.94 1.45
CA SER A 120 -6.39 1.42 0.23
C SER A 120 -7.92 1.45 0.37
N PRO A 121 -8.66 1.92 -0.64
CA PRO A 121 -8.28 2.37 -1.99
C PRO A 121 -8.08 3.89 -2.13
N GLY A 122 -7.34 4.53 -1.24
CA GLY A 122 -7.20 5.98 -1.14
C GLY A 122 -6.85 6.67 -2.46
N LEU A 123 -5.81 6.21 -3.17
CA LEU A 123 -5.41 6.82 -4.43
C LEU A 123 -6.53 6.78 -5.47
N THR A 124 -7.19 5.64 -5.63
CA THR A 124 -8.29 5.45 -6.59
C THR A 124 -9.50 6.31 -6.26
N SER A 125 -9.80 6.51 -4.98
CA SER A 125 -10.94 7.30 -4.51
C SER A 125 -10.64 8.80 -4.34
N SER A 126 -9.39 9.24 -4.56
CA SER A 126 -8.92 10.59 -4.24
C SER A 126 -9.75 11.71 -4.88
N LEU A 127 -10.12 11.58 -6.15
CA LEU A 127 -10.92 12.59 -6.86
C LEU A 127 -12.36 12.66 -6.33
N ALA A 128 -12.96 11.53 -5.99
CA ALA A 128 -14.29 11.49 -5.39
C ALA A 128 -14.27 12.10 -3.99
N LEU A 129 -13.24 11.80 -3.20
CA LEU A 129 -13.06 12.37 -1.87
C LEU A 129 -12.83 13.89 -1.94
N ALA A 130 -12.02 14.37 -2.88
CA ALA A 130 -11.83 15.80 -3.09
C ALA A 130 -13.14 16.52 -3.39
N LYS A 131 -13.98 15.96 -4.27
CA LYS A 131 -15.32 16.51 -4.56
C LYS A 131 -16.20 16.52 -3.31
N TYR A 132 -16.19 15.45 -2.54
CA TYR A 132 -16.96 15.37 -1.31
C TYR A 132 -16.53 16.44 -0.30
N ILE A 133 -15.22 16.58 -0.05
CA ILE A 133 -14.68 17.60 0.86
C ILE A 133 -15.07 19.00 0.38
N ASN A 134 -14.88 19.31 -0.92
CA ASN A 134 -15.23 20.60 -1.49
C ASN A 134 -16.72 20.91 -1.32
N SER A 135 -17.61 19.96 -1.57
CA SER A 135 -19.05 20.14 -1.39
C SER A 135 -19.44 20.44 0.05
N LYS A 136 -18.74 19.84 1.01
CA LYS A 136 -18.97 20.11 2.44
C LYS A 136 -18.47 21.49 2.85
N LEU A 137 -17.27 21.87 2.40
CA LEU A 137 -16.70 23.20 2.67
C LEU A 137 -17.58 24.32 2.10
N SER A 138 -18.10 24.17 0.88
CA SER A 138 -19.03 25.14 0.29
C SER A 138 -20.30 25.33 1.12
N ASN A 139 -20.77 24.30 1.84
CA ASN A 139 -21.91 24.43 2.77
C ASN A 139 -21.57 25.23 4.03
N PHE A 140 -20.28 25.38 4.36
CA PHE A 140 -19.80 26.21 5.46
C PHE A 140 -19.45 27.64 5.02
N GLY A 141 -19.65 27.97 3.74
CA GLY A 141 -19.35 29.31 3.20
C GLY A 141 -17.86 29.58 2.92
N ILE A 142 -17.09 28.50 2.77
CA ILE A 142 -15.65 28.53 2.45
C ILE A 142 -15.43 28.12 0.98
#